data_7daaf6367fd79339dfd10556b6428025
#
_entry.id   7daaf6367fd79339dfd10556b6428025
#
_cell.length_a   1.000
_cell.length_b   1.000
_cell.length_c   1.000
_cell.angle_alpha   90.00
_cell.angle_beta   90.00
_cell.angle_gamma   90.00
#
_symmetry.space_group_name_H-M   'P 1'
#
loop_
_entity.id
_entity.type
_entity.pdbx_description
1 polymer ?
#
loop_
_entity_poly.entity_id
_entity_poly.type
_entity_poly.pdbx_seq_one_letter_code
_entity_poly.pdbx_strand_id
1 'polypeptide(L)'
;AYTSLWTLAIGTTVAILLEFGVRWLKARLVDLAGRKADLSLNAMLLREIMAIRLEHRPQSIGIFASSMRDFESLRDFMSSASMVMVVDMPFILLFLVLIGIIGGPIAWIPAAAVPILVIVGLWAQRPLMGAMRENMKESGDKQSVLVESLLNLEMLKAHNAESYLQRRWENANLSATDSYKQIRSLTNLMLGLTATLQQLVTVGMVVYGVYLIGDNSLTLGGLIASVILAGRAISPLGSIMALAARYQQARSSLDTLDALMKRPRDRDGERRYVVPERIAGSLSADALEFAYPGEHQIPVIRKLTLNLPAGQHLALLGRIGSGKSTLLRLLAGLYTPLGGRVSIDG
;
A
#
# COMPACT_ATOMS: atom_id res chain seq x y z
N ALA A 1 -51.15 24.02 -2.84
CA ALA A 1 -50.57 22.65 -3.05
C ALA A 1 -49.56 22.62 -4.21
N TYR A 2 -49.90 23.11 -5.41
CA TYR A 2 -48.99 23.04 -6.59
C TYR A 2 -47.81 24.02 -6.47
N THR A 3 -47.95 25.18 -5.86
CA THR A 3 -46.84 26.14 -5.64
C THR A 3 -45.78 25.56 -4.70
N SER A 4 -46.17 24.91 -3.62
CA SER A 4 -45.27 24.25 -2.69
C SER A 4 -44.51 23.07 -3.34
N LEU A 5 -45.13 22.34 -4.26
CA LEU A 5 -44.53 21.25 -5.01
C LEU A 5 -43.37 21.75 -5.92
N TRP A 6 -43.65 22.85 -6.65
CA TRP A 6 -42.63 23.44 -7.53
C TRP A 6 -41.46 24.06 -6.73
N THR A 7 -41.74 24.69 -5.59
CA THR A 7 -40.71 25.24 -4.72
C THR A 7 -39.82 24.13 -4.17
N LEU A 8 -40.39 23.02 -3.73
CA LEU A 8 -39.64 21.85 -3.28
C LEU A 8 -38.83 21.16 -4.42
N ALA A 9 -39.44 21.03 -5.60
CA ALA A 9 -38.77 20.43 -6.76
C ALA A 9 -37.56 21.27 -7.19
N ILE A 10 -37.71 22.60 -7.29
CA ILE A 10 -36.59 23.50 -7.60
C ILE A 10 -35.53 23.43 -6.52
N GLY A 11 -35.91 23.52 -5.24
CA GLY A 11 -34.97 23.42 -4.12
C GLY A 11 -34.20 22.14 -4.11
N THR A 12 -34.85 20.99 -4.36
CA THR A 12 -34.20 19.67 -4.45
C THR A 12 -33.26 19.59 -5.65
N THR A 13 -33.66 20.10 -6.80
CA THR A 13 -32.82 20.14 -8.00
C THR A 13 -31.55 20.97 -7.77
N VAL A 14 -31.70 22.17 -7.15
CA VAL A 14 -30.58 23.04 -6.78
C VAL A 14 -29.65 22.32 -5.79
N ALA A 15 -30.21 21.64 -4.78
CA ALA A 15 -29.42 20.86 -3.82
C ALA A 15 -28.61 19.73 -4.49
N ILE A 16 -29.20 18.98 -5.45
CA ILE A 16 -28.53 17.95 -6.22
C ILE A 16 -27.38 18.54 -7.06
N LEU A 17 -27.61 19.67 -7.72
CA LEU A 17 -26.57 20.34 -8.51
C LEU A 17 -25.42 20.86 -7.63
N LEU A 18 -25.74 21.42 -6.46
CA LEU A 18 -24.73 21.81 -5.48
C LEU A 18 -23.94 20.61 -4.95
N GLU A 19 -24.62 19.51 -4.63
CA GLU A 19 -23.97 18.25 -4.22
C GLU A 19 -22.99 17.75 -5.29
N PHE A 20 -23.42 17.76 -6.55
CA PHE A 20 -22.54 17.42 -7.69
C PHE A 20 -21.32 18.35 -7.76
N GLY A 21 -21.54 19.67 -7.65
CA GLY A 21 -20.45 20.66 -7.68
C GLY A 21 -19.44 20.47 -6.55
N VAL A 22 -19.93 20.23 -5.33
CA VAL A 22 -19.08 19.97 -4.16
C VAL A 22 -18.29 18.65 -4.33
N ARG A 23 -18.93 17.59 -4.81
CA ARG A 23 -18.26 16.32 -5.10
C ARG A 23 -17.16 16.47 -6.16
N TRP A 24 -17.45 17.18 -7.22
CA TRP A 24 -16.49 17.46 -8.29
C TRP A 24 -15.29 18.29 -7.81
N LEU A 25 -15.57 19.37 -7.03
CA LEU A 25 -14.53 20.20 -6.43
C LEU A 25 -13.66 19.41 -5.45
N LYS A 26 -14.28 18.57 -4.61
CA LYS A 26 -13.58 17.66 -3.69
C LYS A 26 -12.65 16.72 -4.46
N ALA A 27 -13.14 16.08 -5.52
CA ALA A 27 -12.33 15.19 -6.34
C ALA A 27 -11.11 15.91 -6.94
N ARG A 28 -11.29 17.12 -7.47
CA ARG A 28 -10.20 17.94 -8.01
C ARG A 28 -9.15 18.34 -6.96
N LEU A 29 -9.60 18.75 -5.77
CA LEU A 29 -8.68 19.14 -4.69
C LEU A 29 -7.85 17.93 -4.21
N VAL A 30 -8.47 16.78 -4.10
CA VAL A 30 -7.80 15.52 -3.73
C VAL A 30 -6.78 15.11 -4.78
N ASP A 31 -7.13 15.21 -6.07
CA ASP A 31 -6.22 14.91 -7.18
C ASP A 31 -5.00 15.84 -7.21
N LEU A 32 -5.21 17.14 -6.99
CA LEU A 32 -4.11 18.12 -6.95
C LEU A 32 -3.16 17.87 -5.77
N ALA A 33 -3.71 17.59 -4.59
CA ALA A 33 -2.92 17.26 -3.41
C ALA A 33 -2.17 15.93 -3.59
N GLY A 34 -2.85 14.91 -4.12
CA GLY A 34 -2.28 13.61 -4.41
C GLY A 34 -1.13 13.69 -5.41
N ARG A 35 -1.28 14.43 -6.50
CA ARG A 35 -0.25 14.59 -7.53
C ARG A 35 1.05 15.23 -6.99
N LYS A 36 0.94 16.26 -6.15
CA LYS A 36 2.11 16.91 -5.56
C LYS A 36 2.84 15.98 -4.59
N ALA A 37 2.09 15.26 -3.76
CA ALA A 37 2.64 14.25 -2.86
C ALA A 37 3.31 13.11 -3.62
N ASP A 38 2.68 12.62 -4.69
CA ASP A 38 3.19 11.55 -5.54
C ASP A 38 4.57 11.89 -6.14
N LEU A 39 4.69 13.04 -6.77
CA LEU A 39 5.95 13.48 -7.39
C LEU A 39 7.08 13.60 -6.37
N SER A 40 6.82 14.19 -5.20
CA SER A 40 7.86 14.37 -4.18
C SER A 40 8.24 13.07 -3.50
N LEU A 41 7.29 12.19 -3.20
CA LEU A 41 7.52 10.92 -2.55
C LEU A 41 8.22 9.91 -3.48
N ASN A 42 7.81 9.81 -4.74
CA ASN A 42 8.49 8.94 -5.72
C ASN A 42 9.95 9.36 -5.94
N ALA A 43 10.21 10.67 -6.06
CA ALA A 43 11.58 11.17 -6.17
C ALA A 43 12.42 10.89 -4.90
N MET A 44 11.81 11.04 -3.72
CA MET A 44 12.45 10.73 -2.44
C MET A 44 12.76 9.23 -2.33
N LEU A 45 11.80 8.36 -2.63
CA LEU A 45 11.98 6.91 -2.59
C LEU A 45 13.09 6.46 -3.54
N LEU A 46 13.08 6.93 -4.78
CA LEU A 46 14.13 6.57 -5.73
C LEU A 46 15.52 7.01 -5.23
N ARG A 47 15.61 8.20 -4.66
CA ARG A 47 16.86 8.72 -4.07
C ARG A 47 17.34 7.83 -2.92
N GLU A 48 16.45 7.45 -2.00
CA GLU A 48 16.78 6.58 -0.88
C GLU A 48 17.25 5.19 -1.33
N ILE A 49 16.58 4.64 -2.31
CA ILE A 49 16.92 3.35 -2.91
C ILE A 49 18.32 3.36 -3.52
N MET A 50 18.64 4.41 -4.27
CA MET A 50 19.95 4.59 -4.87
C MET A 50 21.05 4.87 -3.84
N ALA A 51 20.65 5.29 -2.64
CA ALA A 51 21.56 5.56 -1.53
C ALA A 51 21.83 4.31 -0.66
N ILE A 52 21.13 3.20 -0.84
CA ILE A 52 21.35 1.96 -0.05
C ILE A 52 22.71 1.37 -0.41
N ARG A 53 23.49 1.00 0.62
CA ARG A 53 24.75 0.29 0.43
C ARG A 53 24.57 -0.99 -0.37
N LEU A 54 25.47 -1.24 -1.31
CA LEU A 54 25.36 -2.35 -2.26
C LEU A 54 25.34 -3.72 -1.55
N GLU A 55 26.03 -3.88 -0.42
CA GLU A 55 26.02 -5.09 0.39
C GLU A 55 24.69 -5.37 1.10
N HIS A 56 23.85 -4.31 1.27
CA HIS A 56 22.54 -4.40 1.90
C HIS A 56 21.38 -4.34 0.90
N ARG A 57 21.69 -4.45 -0.41
CA ARG A 57 20.65 -4.45 -1.45
C ARG A 57 19.66 -5.62 -1.24
N PRO A 58 18.39 -5.47 -1.59
CA PRO A 58 17.42 -6.56 -1.58
C PRO A 58 17.88 -7.73 -2.47
N GLN A 59 17.70 -8.96 -2.01
CA GLN A 59 18.10 -10.14 -2.78
C GLN A 59 17.26 -10.35 -4.04
N SER A 60 16.00 -9.89 -4.04
CA SER A 60 15.07 -10.03 -5.16
C SER A 60 14.68 -8.67 -5.71
N ILE A 61 14.97 -8.44 -7.00
CA ILE A 61 14.52 -7.27 -7.76
C ILE A 61 12.99 -7.26 -7.90
N GLY A 62 12.37 -8.46 -7.99
CA GLY A 62 10.92 -8.59 -8.11
C GLY A 62 10.16 -8.14 -6.86
N ILE A 63 10.64 -8.50 -5.66
CA ILE A 63 10.06 -8.02 -4.39
C ILE A 63 10.18 -6.50 -4.32
N PHE A 64 11.30 -5.96 -4.76
CA PHE A 64 11.53 -4.54 -4.79
C PHE A 64 10.57 -3.81 -5.76
N ALA A 65 10.40 -4.32 -6.99
CA ALA A 65 9.47 -3.77 -7.96
C ALA A 65 8.01 -3.83 -7.47
N SER A 66 7.64 -4.89 -6.71
CA SER A 66 6.30 -4.96 -6.09
C SER A 66 6.12 -3.91 -4.99
N SER A 67 7.14 -3.65 -4.18
CA SER A 67 7.09 -2.62 -3.13
C SER A 67 6.88 -1.21 -3.70
N MET A 68 7.43 -0.91 -4.87
CA MET A 68 7.17 0.35 -5.58
C MET A 68 5.71 0.47 -6.03
N ARG A 69 5.10 -0.62 -6.50
CA ARG A 69 3.67 -0.65 -6.85
C ARG A 69 2.78 -0.53 -5.62
N ASP A 70 3.19 -1.12 -4.51
CA ASP A 70 2.45 -1.04 -3.25
C ASP A 70 2.41 0.40 -2.71
N PHE A 71 3.42 1.21 -3.02
CA PHE A 71 3.41 2.64 -2.73
C PHE A 71 2.27 3.39 -3.45
N GLU A 72 1.94 3.01 -4.70
CA GLU A 72 0.78 3.58 -5.41
C GLU A 72 -0.51 3.28 -4.64
N SER A 73 -0.63 2.08 -4.06
CA SER A 73 -1.79 1.72 -3.23
C SER A 73 -1.90 2.56 -1.96
N LEU A 74 -0.76 2.90 -1.34
CA LEU A 74 -0.72 3.82 -0.19
C LEU A 74 -1.17 5.22 -0.58
N ARG A 75 -0.67 5.73 -1.70
CA ARG A 75 -1.07 7.03 -2.25
C ARG A 75 -2.59 7.07 -2.48
N ASP A 76 -3.13 6.06 -3.17
CA ASP A 76 -4.55 5.98 -3.49
C ASP A 76 -5.41 5.87 -2.23
N PHE A 77 -4.92 5.19 -1.20
CA PHE A 77 -5.57 5.16 0.10
C PHE A 77 -5.58 6.56 0.74
N MET A 78 -4.45 7.25 0.77
CA MET A 78 -4.35 8.58 1.39
C MET A 78 -5.12 9.65 0.63
N SER A 79 -5.16 9.57 -0.70
CA SER A 79 -5.80 10.60 -1.52
C SER A 79 -7.31 10.44 -1.67
N SER A 80 -7.84 9.22 -1.78
CA SER A 80 -9.26 9.00 -2.07
C SER A 80 -10.06 8.45 -0.90
N ALA A 81 -9.52 7.48 -0.19
CA ALA A 81 -10.28 6.65 0.71
C ALA A 81 -10.44 7.27 2.11
N SER A 82 -9.39 7.88 2.65
CA SER A 82 -9.42 8.52 3.98
C SER A 82 -10.31 9.76 3.98
N MET A 83 -10.31 10.53 2.89
CA MET A 83 -11.18 11.71 2.76
C MET A 83 -12.66 11.37 2.71
N VAL A 84 -13.04 10.28 2.00
CA VAL A 84 -14.44 9.82 1.97
C VAL A 84 -14.91 9.48 3.38
N MET A 85 -14.12 8.74 4.15
CA MET A 85 -14.48 8.35 5.51
C MET A 85 -14.68 9.54 6.45
N VAL A 86 -13.75 10.50 6.45
CA VAL A 86 -13.81 11.70 7.32
C VAL A 86 -15.03 12.58 7.01
N VAL A 87 -15.40 12.66 5.72
CA VAL A 87 -16.55 13.48 5.31
C VAL A 87 -17.88 12.75 5.52
N ASP A 88 -17.96 11.46 5.23
CA ASP A 88 -19.24 10.73 5.26
C ASP A 88 -19.67 10.32 6.68
N MET A 89 -18.71 10.11 7.62
CA MET A 89 -19.04 9.76 9.01
C MET A 89 -19.96 10.75 9.73
N PRO A 90 -19.73 12.07 9.71
CA PRO A 90 -20.65 13.04 10.32
C PRO A 90 -22.06 13.00 9.71
N PHE A 91 -22.17 12.70 8.41
CA PHE A 91 -23.46 12.63 7.74
C PHE A 91 -24.30 11.44 8.17
N ILE A 92 -23.70 10.31 8.54
CA ILE A 92 -24.43 9.16 9.10
C ILE A 92 -25.17 9.61 10.36
N LEU A 93 -24.49 10.30 11.27
CA LEU A 93 -25.09 10.82 12.50
C LEU A 93 -26.17 11.86 12.22
N LEU A 94 -25.89 12.79 11.29
CA LEU A 94 -26.85 13.81 10.84
C LEU A 94 -28.14 13.17 10.29
N PHE A 95 -28.01 12.15 9.42
CA PHE A 95 -29.18 11.47 8.85
C PHE A 95 -29.96 10.70 9.93
N LEU A 96 -29.30 10.05 10.89
CA LEU A 96 -29.99 9.40 12.01
C LEU A 96 -30.77 10.39 12.88
N VAL A 97 -30.19 11.55 13.16
CA VAL A 97 -30.89 12.64 13.89
C VAL A 97 -32.10 13.16 13.09
N LEU A 98 -31.93 13.37 11.79
CA LEU A 98 -33.03 13.81 10.93
C LEU A 98 -34.17 12.78 10.88
N ILE A 99 -33.85 11.48 10.81
CA ILE A 99 -34.86 10.41 10.88
C ILE A 99 -35.56 10.45 12.23
N GLY A 100 -34.86 10.72 13.33
CA GLY A 100 -35.45 10.87 14.65
C GLY A 100 -36.42 12.04 14.76
N ILE A 101 -36.11 13.16 14.11
CA ILE A 101 -36.97 14.37 14.09
C ILE A 101 -38.22 14.12 13.22
N ILE A 102 -38.08 13.52 12.04
CA ILE A 102 -39.17 13.34 11.07
C ILE A 102 -40.03 12.12 11.39
N GLY A 103 -39.37 11.01 11.73
CA GLY A 103 -39.98 9.69 11.88
C GLY A 103 -40.17 9.23 13.33
N GLY A 104 -39.63 9.98 14.31
CA GLY A 104 -39.73 9.59 15.70
C GLY A 104 -39.17 8.22 16.01
N PRO A 105 -39.99 7.29 16.60
CA PRO A 105 -39.49 5.99 17.04
C PRO A 105 -38.93 5.09 15.93
N ILE A 106 -39.28 5.34 14.66
CA ILE A 106 -38.76 4.55 13.51
C ILE A 106 -37.24 4.64 13.36
N ALA A 107 -36.62 5.70 13.90
CA ALA A 107 -35.17 5.93 13.88
C ALA A 107 -34.36 4.84 14.59
N TRP A 108 -34.97 4.13 15.55
CA TRP A 108 -34.28 3.06 16.28
C TRP A 108 -33.86 1.90 15.37
N ILE A 109 -34.58 1.65 14.25
CA ILE A 109 -34.27 0.56 13.33
C ILE A 109 -32.91 0.80 12.62
N PRO A 110 -32.70 1.91 11.89
CA PRO A 110 -31.39 2.20 11.29
C PRO A 110 -30.32 2.49 12.36
N ALA A 111 -30.66 3.06 13.51
CA ALA A 111 -29.72 3.29 14.59
C ALA A 111 -29.16 1.97 15.18
N ALA A 112 -29.95 0.92 15.27
CA ALA A 112 -29.49 -0.42 15.66
C ALA A 112 -28.66 -1.12 14.58
N ALA A 113 -28.96 -0.87 13.31
CA ALA A 113 -28.22 -1.47 12.19
C ALA A 113 -26.78 -0.95 12.08
N VAL A 114 -26.53 0.31 12.40
CA VAL A 114 -25.17 0.90 12.35
C VAL A 114 -24.17 0.15 13.23
N PRO A 115 -24.39 -0.06 14.55
CA PRO A 115 -23.45 -0.80 15.39
C PRO A 115 -23.31 -2.26 14.95
N ILE A 116 -24.37 -2.89 14.46
CA ILE A 116 -24.29 -4.26 13.93
C ILE A 116 -23.30 -4.33 12.77
N LEU A 117 -23.40 -3.42 11.80
CA LEU A 117 -22.47 -3.34 10.67
C LEU A 117 -21.06 -3.05 11.12
N VAL A 118 -20.86 -2.17 12.09
CA VAL A 118 -19.54 -1.88 12.64
C VAL A 118 -18.92 -3.10 13.30
N ILE A 119 -19.69 -3.85 14.10
CA ILE A 119 -19.23 -5.09 14.76
C ILE A 119 -18.86 -6.15 13.71
N VAL A 120 -19.71 -6.36 12.71
CA VAL A 120 -19.44 -7.31 11.61
C VAL A 120 -18.17 -6.90 10.85
N GLY A 121 -17.98 -5.61 10.60
CA GLY A 121 -16.78 -5.09 9.95
C GLY A 121 -15.51 -5.32 10.77
N LEU A 122 -15.55 -5.03 12.06
CA LEU A 122 -14.42 -5.26 12.96
C LEU A 122 -14.08 -6.77 13.07
N TRP A 123 -15.09 -7.62 13.11
CA TRP A 123 -14.88 -9.07 13.11
C TRP A 123 -14.21 -9.57 11.82
N ALA A 124 -14.62 -9.05 10.68
CA ALA A 124 -14.06 -9.42 9.39
C ALA A 124 -12.63 -8.89 9.12
N GLN A 125 -12.16 -7.90 9.88
CA GLN A 125 -10.82 -7.32 9.67
C GLN A 125 -9.69 -8.35 9.87
N ARG A 126 -9.79 -9.22 10.89
CA ARG A 126 -8.72 -10.18 11.19
C ARG A 126 -8.48 -11.19 10.06
N PRO A 127 -9.50 -11.93 9.57
CA PRO A 127 -9.30 -12.86 8.46
C PRO A 127 -8.89 -12.13 7.16
N LEU A 128 -9.41 -10.93 6.92
CA LEU A 128 -9.05 -10.13 5.76
C LEU A 128 -7.58 -9.69 5.79
N MET A 129 -7.07 -9.29 6.96
CA MET A 129 -5.66 -8.97 7.16
C MET A 129 -4.74 -10.15 6.86
N GLY A 130 -5.10 -11.36 7.34
CA GLY A 130 -4.35 -12.58 7.07
C GLY A 130 -4.28 -12.88 5.58
N ALA A 131 -5.44 -12.89 4.91
CA ALA A 131 -5.53 -13.13 3.48
C ALA A 131 -4.76 -12.09 2.64
N MET A 132 -4.75 -10.82 3.05
CA MET A 132 -4.00 -9.77 2.37
C MET A 132 -2.49 -9.93 2.50
N ARG A 133 -1.99 -10.25 3.68
CA ARG A 133 -0.54 -10.51 3.87
C ARG A 133 -0.08 -11.69 3.03
N GLU A 134 -0.87 -12.75 2.99
CA GLU A 134 -0.58 -13.92 2.17
C GLU A 134 -0.59 -13.58 0.68
N ASN A 135 -1.59 -12.84 0.21
CA ASN A 135 -1.66 -12.40 -1.18
C ASN A 135 -0.48 -11.48 -1.57
N MET A 136 -0.05 -10.59 -0.69
CA MET A 136 1.12 -9.75 -0.95
C MET A 136 2.39 -10.60 -1.12
N LYS A 137 2.60 -11.62 -0.27
CA LYS A 137 3.72 -12.55 -0.36
C LYS A 137 3.66 -13.33 -1.68
N GLU A 138 2.56 -14.00 -1.96
CA GLU A 138 2.38 -14.84 -3.16
C GLU A 138 2.47 -14.01 -4.47
N SER A 139 1.93 -12.79 -4.46
CA SER A 139 2.05 -11.87 -5.59
C SER A 139 3.51 -11.40 -5.77
N GLY A 140 4.24 -11.17 -4.69
CA GLY A 140 5.66 -10.85 -4.73
C GLY A 140 6.50 -12.00 -5.29
N ASP A 141 6.23 -13.23 -4.86
CA ASP A 141 6.90 -14.43 -5.35
C ASP A 141 6.62 -14.65 -6.85
N LYS A 142 5.37 -14.48 -7.28
CA LYS A 142 5.00 -14.51 -8.71
C LYS A 142 5.79 -13.46 -9.50
N GLN A 143 5.87 -12.23 -9.02
CA GLN A 143 6.61 -11.17 -9.70
C GLN A 143 8.11 -11.47 -9.75
N SER A 144 8.66 -12.08 -8.70
CA SER A 144 10.06 -12.49 -8.65
C SER A 144 10.38 -13.52 -9.72
N VAL A 145 9.51 -14.52 -9.89
CA VAL A 145 9.66 -15.55 -10.95
C VAL A 145 9.69 -14.88 -12.34
N LEU A 146 8.81 -13.92 -12.59
CA LEU A 146 8.77 -13.22 -13.88
C LEU A 146 10.06 -12.43 -14.14
N VAL A 147 10.49 -11.63 -13.18
CA VAL A 147 11.69 -10.79 -13.33
C VAL A 147 12.95 -11.66 -13.47
N GLU A 148 13.10 -12.70 -12.64
CA GLU A 148 14.21 -13.65 -12.73
C GLU A 148 14.27 -14.33 -14.10
N SER A 149 13.11 -14.67 -14.64
CA SER A 149 12.95 -15.29 -15.94
C SER A 149 13.43 -14.39 -17.07
N LEU A 150 13.00 -13.14 -17.05
CA LEU A 150 13.37 -12.18 -18.07
C LEU A 150 14.85 -11.82 -18.01
N LEU A 151 15.44 -11.71 -16.82
CA LEU A 151 16.85 -11.41 -16.63
C LEU A 151 17.76 -12.56 -17.10
N ASN A 152 17.29 -13.81 -17.03
CA ASN A 152 18.05 -14.99 -17.40
C ASN A 152 17.53 -15.67 -18.68
N LEU A 153 16.81 -14.93 -19.53
CA LEU A 153 16.14 -15.50 -20.71
C LEU A 153 17.08 -16.21 -21.65
N GLU A 154 18.28 -15.68 -21.90
CA GLU A 154 19.30 -16.28 -22.76
C GLU A 154 19.77 -17.64 -22.20
N MET A 155 20.05 -17.69 -20.89
CA MET A 155 20.45 -18.93 -20.22
C MET A 155 19.32 -19.99 -20.27
N LEU A 156 18.07 -19.57 -20.05
CA LEU A 156 16.91 -20.45 -20.13
C LEU A 156 16.74 -21.05 -21.54
N LYS A 157 16.91 -20.21 -22.58
CA LYS A 157 16.87 -20.66 -23.97
C LYS A 157 18.01 -21.62 -24.29
N ALA A 158 19.23 -21.32 -23.83
CA ALA A 158 20.39 -22.17 -24.06
C ALA A 158 20.26 -23.58 -23.45
N HIS A 159 19.46 -23.69 -22.36
CA HIS A 159 19.27 -24.98 -21.66
C HIS A 159 17.91 -25.63 -21.97
N ASN A 160 17.08 -25.09 -22.88
CA ASN A 160 15.72 -25.55 -23.16
C ASN A 160 14.86 -25.70 -21.88
N ALA A 161 15.02 -24.73 -20.95
CA ALA A 161 14.40 -24.78 -19.63
C ALA A 161 13.05 -24.05 -19.54
N GLU A 162 12.44 -23.68 -20.67
CA GLU A 162 11.18 -22.94 -20.73
C GLU A 162 10.04 -23.67 -20.05
N SER A 163 9.92 -24.98 -20.26
CA SER A 163 8.85 -25.79 -19.66
C SER A 163 8.97 -25.88 -18.13
N TYR A 164 10.18 -25.86 -17.59
CA TYR A 164 10.41 -25.79 -16.14
C TYR A 164 9.95 -24.47 -15.58
N LEU A 165 10.34 -23.39 -16.24
CA LEU A 165 9.97 -22.05 -15.82
C LEU A 165 8.48 -21.80 -15.95
N GLN A 166 7.84 -22.26 -17.04
CA GLN A 166 6.41 -22.17 -17.21
C GLN A 166 5.68 -22.82 -16.04
N ARG A 167 6.04 -24.03 -15.65
CA ARG A 167 5.46 -24.72 -14.48
C ARG A 167 5.69 -23.95 -13.18
N ARG A 168 6.87 -23.40 -12.97
CA ARG A 168 7.16 -22.55 -11.79
C ARG A 168 6.29 -21.31 -11.76
N TRP A 169 6.10 -20.66 -12.91
CA TRP A 169 5.20 -19.52 -13.07
C TRP A 169 3.74 -19.90 -12.83
N GLU A 170 3.27 -20.98 -13.40
CA GLU A 170 1.90 -21.49 -13.23
C GLU A 170 1.59 -21.75 -11.75
N ASN A 171 2.51 -22.42 -11.04
CA ASN A 171 2.36 -22.67 -9.61
C ASN A 171 2.32 -21.37 -8.80
N ALA A 172 3.22 -20.44 -9.05
CA ALA A 172 3.21 -19.13 -8.37
C ALA A 172 1.93 -18.33 -8.69
N ASN A 173 1.43 -18.44 -9.93
CA ASN A 173 0.18 -17.80 -10.33
C ASN A 173 -1.04 -18.44 -9.66
N LEU A 174 -1.06 -19.77 -9.49
CA LEU A 174 -2.12 -20.49 -8.76
C LEU A 174 -2.17 -20.02 -7.31
N SER A 175 -1.04 -20.03 -6.58
CA SER A 175 -0.97 -19.56 -5.19
C SER A 175 -1.45 -18.11 -5.05
N ALA A 176 -0.99 -17.20 -5.92
CA ALA A 176 -1.41 -15.80 -5.91
C ALA A 176 -2.92 -15.65 -6.23
N THR A 177 -3.46 -16.49 -7.10
CA THR A 177 -4.88 -16.48 -7.46
C THR A 177 -5.73 -16.99 -6.31
N ASP A 178 -5.32 -18.04 -5.62
CA ASP A 178 -6.08 -18.62 -4.51
C ASP A 178 -6.11 -17.67 -3.31
N SER A 179 -5.00 -17.03 -2.97
CA SER A 179 -4.97 -16.01 -1.92
C SER A 179 -5.83 -14.79 -2.28
N TYR A 180 -5.84 -14.34 -3.54
CA TYR A 180 -6.72 -13.28 -4.02
C TYR A 180 -8.20 -13.67 -3.97
N LYS A 181 -8.53 -14.93 -4.28
CA LYS A 181 -9.89 -15.47 -4.18
C LYS A 181 -10.43 -15.40 -2.74
N GLN A 182 -9.59 -15.65 -1.74
CA GLN A 182 -9.98 -15.51 -0.33
C GLN A 182 -10.35 -14.07 0.01
N ILE A 183 -9.53 -13.09 -0.40
CA ILE A 183 -9.83 -11.66 -0.21
C ILE A 183 -11.16 -11.30 -0.87
N ARG A 184 -11.35 -11.72 -2.13
CA ARG A 184 -12.56 -11.43 -2.90
C ARG A 184 -13.80 -12.06 -2.27
N SER A 185 -13.69 -13.29 -1.79
CA SER A 185 -14.80 -13.99 -1.11
C SER A 185 -15.20 -13.26 0.17
N LEU A 186 -14.24 -12.89 1.03
CA LEU A 186 -14.51 -12.12 2.25
C LEU A 186 -15.13 -10.76 1.93
N THR A 187 -14.59 -10.04 0.95
CA THR A 187 -15.11 -8.73 0.54
C THR A 187 -16.54 -8.85 -0.01
N ASN A 188 -16.81 -9.81 -0.87
CA ASN A 188 -18.15 -10.05 -1.41
C ASN A 188 -19.15 -10.41 -0.30
N LEU A 189 -18.73 -11.23 0.66
CA LEU A 189 -19.56 -11.57 1.82
C LEU A 189 -19.91 -10.31 2.63
N MET A 190 -18.95 -9.43 2.89
CA MET A 190 -19.18 -8.17 3.61
C MET A 190 -20.14 -7.24 2.85
N LEU A 191 -19.94 -7.08 1.55
CA LEU A 191 -20.83 -6.28 0.70
C LEU A 191 -22.23 -6.87 0.67
N GLY A 192 -22.35 -8.19 0.54
CA GLY A 192 -23.62 -8.90 0.58
C GLY A 192 -24.36 -8.73 1.91
N LEU A 193 -23.65 -8.89 3.04
CA LEU A 193 -24.23 -8.67 4.37
C LEU A 193 -24.71 -7.23 4.55
N THR A 194 -23.93 -6.25 4.09
CA THR A 194 -24.33 -4.82 4.16
C THR A 194 -25.58 -4.56 3.36
N ALA A 195 -25.64 -5.07 2.12
CA ALA A 195 -26.82 -4.90 1.24
C ALA A 195 -28.06 -5.60 1.84
N THR A 196 -27.90 -6.83 2.36
CA THR A 196 -28.98 -7.56 3.00
C THR A 196 -29.50 -6.84 4.24
N LEU A 197 -28.60 -6.36 5.10
CA LEU A 197 -29.02 -5.61 6.29
C LEU A 197 -29.72 -4.30 5.91
N GLN A 198 -29.26 -3.60 4.88
CA GLN A 198 -29.93 -2.41 4.38
C GLN A 198 -31.36 -2.71 3.89
N GLN A 199 -31.57 -3.84 3.20
CA GLN A 199 -32.90 -4.27 2.78
C GLN A 199 -33.78 -4.62 3.98
N LEU A 200 -33.25 -5.34 4.97
CA LEU A 200 -33.97 -5.68 6.21
C LEU A 200 -34.37 -4.44 6.99
N VAL A 201 -33.48 -3.41 7.09
CA VAL A 201 -33.81 -2.11 7.68
C VAL A 201 -34.96 -1.45 6.93
N THR A 202 -34.91 -1.46 5.59
CA THR A 202 -35.98 -0.87 4.76
C THR A 202 -37.31 -1.58 5.02
N VAL A 203 -37.35 -2.90 5.00
CA VAL A 203 -38.55 -3.68 5.30
C VAL A 203 -39.04 -3.41 6.71
N GLY A 204 -38.16 -3.46 7.70
CA GLY A 204 -38.50 -3.19 9.08
C GLY A 204 -39.08 -1.78 9.30
N MET A 205 -38.50 -0.76 8.66
CA MET A 205 -39.02 0.61 8.68
C MET A 205 -40.39 0.72 8.05
N VAL A 206 -40.61 0.06 6.90
CA VAL A 206 -41.94 0.08 6.24
C VAL A 206 -42.99 -0.60 7.12
N VAL A 207 -42.69 -1.79 7.64
CA VAL A 207 -43.63 -2.53 8.51
C VAL A 207 -43.96 -1.72 9.77
N TYR A 208 -42.95 -1.28 10.51
CA TYR A 208 -43.16 -0.50 11.74
C TYR A 208 -43.79 0.86 11.45
N GLY A 209 -43.41 1.51 10.35
CA GLY A 209 -43.98 2.78 9.92
C GLY A 209 -45.47 2.70 9.59
N VAL A 210 -45.95 1.60 9.03
CA VAL A 210 -47.40 1.38 8.78
C VAL A 210 -48.16 1.33 10.10
N TYR A 211 -47.66 0.69 11.15
CA TYR A 211 -48.27 0.72 12.49
C TYR A 211 -48.31 2.15 13.06
N LEU A 212 -47.22 2.91 12.95
CA LEU A 212 -47.15 4.29 13.42
C LEU A 212 -48.10 5.23 12.63
N ILE A 213 -48.34 4.96 11.36
CA ILE A 213 -49.35 5.71 10.56
C ILE A 213 -50.75 5.37 11.06
N GLY A 214 -51.02 4.08 11.35
CA GLY A 214 -52.29 3.68 11.95
C GLY A 214 -52.61 4.37 13.27
N ASP A 215 -51.60 4.62 14.09
CA ASP A 215 -51.68 5.36 15.36
C ASP A 215 -51.65 6.89 15.21
N ASN A 216 -51.67 7.41 13.98
CA ASN A 216 -51.56 8.86 13.65
C ASN A 216 -50.29 9.51 14.18
N SER A 217 -49.26 8.78 14.53
CA SER A 217 -47.97 9.27 15.03
C SER A 217 -46.95 9.57 13.94
N LEU A 218 -47.19 9.05 12.70
CA LEU A 218 -46.32 9.27 11.53
C LEU A 218 -47.17 9.52 10.28
N THR A 219 -46.70 10.43 9.41
CA THR A 219 -47.32 10.62 8.09
C THR A 219 -46.69 9.70 7.04
N LEU A 220 -47.44 9.41 5.96
CA LEU A 220 -46.88 8.65 4.84
C LEU A 220 -45.63 9.31 4.23
N GLY A 221 -45.64 10.65 4.12
CA GLY A 221 -44.49 11.43 3.67
C GLY A 221 -43.31 11.32 4.61
N GLY A 222 -43.52 11.30 5.93
CA GLY A 222 -42.51 11.08 6.95
C GLY A 222 -41.89 9.70 6.86
N LEU A 223 -42.69 8.64 6.58
CA LEU A 223 -42.19 7.29 6.34
C LEU A 223 -41.28 7.22 5.11
N ILE A 224 -41.72 7.74 3.99
CA ILE A 224 -40.94 7.75 2.73
C ILE A 224 -39.62 8.49 2.91
N ALA A 225 -39.67 9.69 3.53
CA ALA A 225 -38.47 10.48 3.80
C ALA A 225 -37.50 9.71 4.71
N SER A 226 -37.98 9.09 5.79
CA SER A 226 -37.17 8.31 6.73
C SER A 226 -36.49 7.11 6.06
N VAL A 227 -37.20 6.39 5.18
CA VAL A 227 -36.62 5.25 4.42
C VAL A 227 -35.52 5.70 3.46
N ILE A 228 -35.73 6.81 2.75
CA ILE A 228 -34.70 7.38 1.86
C ILE A 228 -33.46 7.83 2.65
N LEU A 229 -33.66 8.50 3.77
CA LEU A 229 -32.56 8.96 4.65
C LEU A 229 -31.80 7.76 5.27
N ALA A 230 -32.51 6.70 5.67
CA ALA A 230 -31.89 5.48 6.20
C ALA A 230 -30.98 4.80 5.16
N GLY A 231 -31.44 4.73 3.91
CA GLY A 231 -30.58 4.24 2.82
C GLY A 231 -29.32 5.07 2.64
N ARG A 232 -29.43 6.39 2.72
CA ARG A 232 -28.26 7.30 2.67
C ARG A 232 -27.36 7.21 3.90
N ALA A 233 -27.90 6.93 5.08
CA ALA A 233 -27.11 6.73 6.30
C ALA A 233 -26.31 5.44 6.30
N ILE A 234 -26.87 4.34 5.76
CA ILE A 234 -26.24 3.02 5.76
C ILE A 234 -25.26 2.84 4.61
N SER A 235 -25.48 3.46 3.46
CA SER A 235 -24.67 3.31 2.24
C SER A 235 -23.15 3.55 2.47
N PRO A 236 -22.70 4.59 3.20
CA PRO A 236 -21.28 4.81 3.45
C PRO A 236 -20.62 3.69 4.28
N LEU A 237 -21.37 2.94 5.09
CA LEU A 237 -20.82 1.85 5.89
C LEU A 237 -20.24 0.73 5.04
N GLY A 238 -20.84 0.44 3.88
CA GLY A 238 -20.28 -0.51 2.91
C GLY A 238 -18.91 -0.04 2.37
N SER A 239 -18.77 1.25 2.10
CA SER A 239 -17.50 1.83 1.65
C SER A 239 -16.41 1.77 2.74
N ILE A 240 -16.78 1.94 4.00
CA ILE A 240 -15.87 1.83 5.16
C ILE A 240 -15.27 0.43 5.24
N MET A 241 -16.05 -0.62 4.96
CA MET A 241 -15.55 -1.99 4.93
C MET A 241 -14.49 -2.21 3.84
N ALA A 242 -14.75 -1.72 2.63
CA ALA A 242 -13.77 -1.76 1.53
C ALA A 242 -12.52 -0.92 1.86
N LEU A 243 -12.70 0.17 2.60
CA LEU A 243 -11.62 1.04 3.03
C LEU A 243 -10.71 0.40 4.08
N ALA A 244 -11.26 -0.37 5.01
CA ALA A 244 -10.48 -1.12 5.99
C ALA A 244 -9.50 -2.09 5.32
N ALA A 245 -9.91 -2.74 4.24
CA ALA A 245 -9.04 -3.58 3.41
C ALA A 245 -7.89 -2.78 2.81
N ARG A 246 -8.17 -1.64 2.18
CA ARG A 246 -7.15 -0.74 1.60
C ARG A 246 -6.21 -0.17 2.66
N TYR A 247 -6.71 0.13 3.85
CA TYR A 247 -5.88 0.59 4.97
C TYR A 247 -4.85 -0.46 5.37
N GLN A 248 -5.24 -1.73 5.47
CA GLN A 248 -4.29 -2.80 5.80
C GLN A 248 -3.22 -2.99 4.72
N GLN A 249 -3.60 -2.91 3.46
CA GLN A 249 -2.65 -2.93 2.35
C GLN A 249 -1.69 -1.74 2.43
N ALA A 250 -2.19 -0.53 2.62
CA ALA A 250 -1.39 0.68 2.77
C ALA A 250 -0.42 0.60 3.96
N ARG A 251 -0.88 0.06 5.10
CA ARG A 251 -0.04 -0.16 6.29
C ARG A 251 1.07 -1.16 6.03
N SER A 252 0.78 -2.30 5.40
CA SER A 252 1.78 -3.29 5.06
C SER A 252 2.82 -2.74 4.08
N SER A 253 2.39 -1.93 3.11
CA SER A 253 3.29 -1.22 2.19
C SER A 253 4.19 -0.24 2.94
N LEU A 254 3.64 0.52 3.90
CA LEU A 254 4.43 1.41 4.77
C LEU A 254 5.47 0.65 5.58
N ASP A 255 5.11 -0.48 6.19
CA ASP A 255 6.05 -1.31 6.97
C ASP A 255 7.21 -1.80 6.08
N THR A 256 6.93 -2.17 4.83
CA THR A 256 7.94 -2.61 3.86
C THR A 256 8.86 -1.45 3.45
N LEU A 257 8.29 -0.29 3.18
CA LEU A 257 9.05 0.92 2.82
C LEU A 257 9.89 1.42 3.99
N ASP A 258 9.36 1.41 5.21
CA ASP A 258 10.08 1.79 6.42
C ASP A 258 11.27 0.86 6.67
N ALA A 259 11.10 -0.45 6.50
CA ALA A 259 12.19 -1.41 6.58
C ALA A 259 13.26 -1.18 5.51
N LEU A 260 12.88 -0.71 4.32
CA LEU A 260 13.79 -0.36 3.26
C LEU A 260 14.57 0.92 3.59
N MET A 261 13.88 1.94 4.09
CA MET A 261 14.48 3.24 4.43
C MET A 261 15.39 3.20 5.67
N LYS A 262 15.25 2.20 6.52
CA LYS A 262 16.14 1.95 7.67
C LYS A 262 17.44 1.25 7.28
N ARG A 263 17.61 0.84 6.02
CA ARG A 263 18.86 0.21 5.58
C ARG A 263 20.01 1.20 5.57
N PRO A 264 21.24 0.74 5.87
CA PRO A 264 22.43 1.60 5.85
C PRO A 264 22.61 2.29 4.49
N ARG A 265 22.86 3.59 4.51
CA ARG A 265 23.12 4.37 3.31
C ARG A 265 24.61 4.35 2.96
N ASP A 266 24.89 4.44 1.68
CA ASP A 266 26.25 4.52 1.15
C ASP A 266 26.90 5.86 1.51
N ARG A 267 26.12 6.94 1.41
CA ARG A 267 26.57 8.29 1.80
C ARG A 267 25.74 8.82 2.95
N ASP A 268 26.44 9.24 3.98
CA ASP A 268 25.86 9.97 5.10
C ASP A 268 25.60 11.42 4.65
N GLY A 269 24.33 11.82 4.60
CA GLY A 269 23.94 13.16 4.13
C GLY A 269 24.47 14.30 4.99
N GLU A 270 24.93 14.01 6.22
CA GLU A 270 25.50 14.98 7.14
C GLU A 270 27.02 15.15 6.98
N ARG A 271 27.69 14.23 6.30
CA ARG A 271 29.13 14.31 6.06
C ARG A 271 29.45 15.16 4.85
N ARG A 272 30.34 16.11 5.01
CA ARG A 272 30.96 16.84 3.89
C ARG A 272 31.99 15.95 3.24
N TYR A 273 31.74 15.56 1.99
CA TYR A 273 32.71 14.84 1.18
C TYR A 273 33.65 15.83 0.50
N VAL A 274 34.93 15.53 0.58
CA VAL A 274 35.95 16.31 -0.12
C VAL A 274 35.95 15.86 -1.59
N VAL A 275 35.80 16.80 -2.50
CA VAL A 275 35.95 16.55 -3.94
C VAL A 275 37.32 17.05 -4.33
N PRO A 276 38.32 16.17 -4.53
CA PRO A 276 39.66 16.61 -4.90
C PRO A 276 39.66 17.18 -6.33
N GLU A 277 40.38 18.25 -6.57
CA GLU A 277 40.51 18.86 -7.91
C GLU A 277 41.25 17.92 -8.88
N ARG A 278 42.14 17.08 -8.37
CA ARG A 278 42.93 16.13 -9.16
C ARG A 278 43.12 14.83 -8.37
N ILE A 279 42.99 13.69 -9.04
CA ILE A 279 43.26 12.37 -8.49
C ILE A 279 44.50 11.83 -9.23
N ALA A 280 45.55 11.53 -8.50
CA ALA A 280 46.75 10.88 -9.04
C ALA A 280 46.54 9.37 -9.26
N GLY A 281 45.70 8.76 -8.42
CA GLY A 281 45.25 7.39 -8.55
C GLY A 281 46.10 6.36 -7.83
N SER A 282 46.84 6.73 -6.78
CA SER A 282 47.43 5.74 -5.88
C SER A 282 46.31 5.13 -4.99
N LEU A 283 46.37 3.83 -4.77
CA LEU A 283 45.37 3.10 -3.97
C LEU A 283 46.05 2.37 -2.81
N SER A 284 45.59 2.60 -1.58
CA SER A 284 46.05 1.85 -0.43
C SER A 284 44.90 1.21 0.34
N ALA A 285 45.12 0.00 0.79
CA ALA A 285 44.25 -0.71 1.71
C ALA A 285 45.07 -1.11 2.94
N ASP A 286 44.56 -0.82 4.12
CA ASP A 286 45.27 -1.08 5.37
C ASP A 286 44.41 -1.95 6.28
N ALA A 287 44.92 -3.14 6.65
CA ALA A 287 44.27 -4.15 7.48
C ALA A 287 42.80 -4.40 7.15
N LEU A 288 42.46 -4.51 5.85
CA LEU A 288 41.12 -4.58 5.34
C LEU A 288 40.42 -5.87 5.76
N GLU A 289 39.27 -5.75 6.41
CA GLU A 289 38.42 -6.88 6.80
C GLU A 289 37.01 -6.73 6.25
N PHE A 290 36.43 -7.84 5.75
CA PHE A 290 35.06 -7.82 5.24
C PHE A 290 34.36 -9.16 5.39
N ALA A 291 33.08 -9.12 5.79
CA ALA A 291 32.11 -10.21 5.68
C ALA A 291 30.82 -9.69 5.11
N TYR A 292 30.07 -10.52 4.40
CA TYR A 292 28.72 -10.17 3.94
C TYR A 292 27.76 -10.07 5.13
N PRO A 293 26.76 -9.15 5.10
CA PRO A 293 25.74 -9.08 6.11
C PRO A 293 24.94 -10.38 6.20
N GLY A 294 24.68 -10.88 7.41
CA GLY A 294 23.92 -12.11 7.66
C GLY A 294 24.07 -12.58 9.10
N GLU A 295 23.36 -13.64 9.48
CA GLU A 295 23.41 -14.22 10.82
C GLU A 295 24.79 -14.77 11.17
N HIS A 296 25.52 -15.32 10.19
CA HIS A 296 26.88 -15.82 10.34
C HIS A 296 27.82 -14.97 9.49
N GLN A 297 28.46 -13.97 10.11
CA GLN A 297 29.44 -13.11 9.43
C GLN A 297 30.76 -13.85 9.22
N ILE A 298 30.82 -14.70 8.20
CA ILE A 298 32.05 -15.41 7.82
C ILE A 298 32.96 -14.41 7.10
N PRO A 299 34.16 -14.10 7.63
CA PRO A 299 35.07 -13.16 6.99
C PRO A 299 35.54 -13.68 5.64
N VAL A 300 35.28 -12.93 4.58
CA VAL A 300 35.74 -13.20 3.20
C VAL A 300 37.11 -12.58 2.98
N ILE A 301 37.37 -11.41 3.50
CA ILE A 301 38.67 -10.73 3.49
C ILE A 301 39.13 -10.58 4.94
N ARG A 302 40.40 -10.96 5.21
CA ARG A 302 40.99 -10.93 6.57
C ARG A 302 42.29 -10.16 6.56
N LYS A 303 42.33 -8.99 7.22
CA LYS A 303 43.53 -8.16 7.44
C LYS A 303 44.44 -7.99 6.20
N LEU A 304 43.80 -7.71 5.05
CA LEU A 304 44.54 -7.50 3.81
C LEU A 304 45.14 -6.08 3.81
N THR A 305 46.44 -6.02 3.59
CA THR A 305 47.15 -4.77 3.34
C THR A 305 47.74 -4.80 1.93
N LEU A 306 47.46 -3.71 1.18
CA LEU A 306 47.87 -3.55 -0.22
C LEU A 306 48.21 -2.09 -0.47
N ASN A 307 49.29 -1.87 -1.19
CA ASN A 307 49.67 -0.54 -1.67
C ASN A 307 49.93 -0.63 -3.19
N LEU A 308 49.19 0.16 -3.96
CA LEU A 308 49.27 0.23 -5.42
C LEU A 308 49.60 1.69 -5.81
N PRO A 309 50.84 1.97 -6.21
CA PRO A 309 51.24 3.28 -6.71
C PRO A 309 50.44 3.73 -7.93
N ALA A 310 50.32 5.04 -8.14
CA ALA A 310 49.64 5.60 -9.30
C ALA A 310 50.23 5.08 -10.63
N GLY A 311 49.33 4.73 -11.57
CA GLY A 311 49.71 4.22 -12.89
C GLY A 311 50.12 2.75 -12.95
N GLN A 312 50.19 2.04 -11.82
CA GLN A 312 50.49 0.60 -11.81
C GLN A 312 49.21 -0.24 -12.02
N HIS A 313 49.42 -1.43 -12.59
CA HIS A 313 48.38 -2.45 -12.81
C HIS A 313 48.55 -3.61 -11.86
N LEU A 314 47.44 -4.05 -11.24
CA LEU A 314 47.41 -5.22 -10.35
C LEU A 314 46.48 -6.28 -10.92
N ALA A 315 46.98 -7.51 -11.11
CA ALA A 315 46.16 -8.66 -11.45
C ALA A 315 45.83 -9.50 -10.21
N LEU A 316 44.56 -9.77 -9.98
CA LEU A 316 44.06 -10.62 -8.88
C LEU A 316 43.81 -12.06 -9.41
N LEU A 317 44.64 -12.99 -9.00
CA LEU A 317 44.55 -14.41 -9.39
C LEU A 317 44.09 -15.26 -8.21
N GLY A 318 43.34 -16.32 -8.47
CA GLY A 318 42.91 -17.26 -7.43
C GLY A 318 41.71 -18.10 -7.83
N ARG A 319 41.38 -19.09 -7.02
CA ARG A 319 40.25 -20.03 -7.26
C ARG A 319 38.90 -19.31 -7.24
N ILE A 320 37.87 -19.92 -7.82
CA ILE A 320 36.48 -19.49 -7.70
C ILE A 320 36.12 -19.49 -6.21
N GLY A 321 35.46 -18.41 -5.76
CA GLY A 321 35.08 -18.25 -4.35
C GLY A 321 36.18 -17.66 -3.43
N SER A 322 37.39 -17.35 -3.92
CA SER A 322 38.49 -16.79 -3.09
C SER A 322 38.32 -15.32 -2.70
N GLY A 323 37.20 -14.65 -3.04
CA GLY A 323 36.93 -13.26 -2.65
C GLY A 323 37.44 -12.18 -3.59
N LYS A 324 37.94 -12.51 -4.80
CA LYS A 324 38.45 -11.51 -5.77
C LYS A 324 37.46 -10.43 -6.12
N SER A 325 36.25 -10.81 -6.48
CA SER A 325 35.18 -9.85 -6.81
C SER A 325 34.75 -9.00 -5.60
N THR A 326 34.82 -9.56 -4.41
CA THR A 326 34.58 -8.85 -3.16
C THR A 326 35.66 -7.83 -2.89
N LEU A 327 36.93 -8.21 -3.08
CA LEU A 327 38.07 -7.30 -2.93
C LEU A 327 37.99 -6.14 -3.94
N LEU A 328 37.70 -6.41 -5.21
CA LEU A 328 37.52 -5.37 -6.21
C LEU A 328 36.42 -4.36 -5.83
N ARG A 329 35.29 -4.83 -5.30
CA ARG A 329 34.21 -3.95 -4.86
C ARG A 329 34.58 -3.13 -3.62
N LEU A 330 35.37 -3.71 -2.71
CA LEU A 330 35.92 -2.97 -1.56
C LEU A 330 36.91 -1.87 -1.99
N LEU A 331 37.83 -2.20 -2.88
CA LEU A 331 38.83 -1.25 -3.39
C LEU A 331 38.16 -0.15 -4.24
N ALA A 332 37.07 -0.45 -4.93
CA ALA A 332 36.24 0.52 -5.66
C ALA A 332 35.33 1.35 -4.74
N GLY A 333 35.35 1.14 -3.42
CA GLY A 333 34.46 1.85 -2.48
C GLY A 333 32.99 1.46 -2.58
N LEU A 334 32.65 0.37 -3.30
CA LEU A 334 31.27 -0.10 -3.44
C LEU A 334 30.76 -0.89 -2.24
N TYR A 335 31.68 -1.42 -1.44
CA TYR A 335 31.40 -2.10 -0.18
C TYR A 335 32.13 -1.39 0.96
N THR A 336 31.51 -1.39 2.13
CA THR A 336 32.12 -0.79 3.33
C THR A 336 32.85 -1.87 4.13
N PRO A 337 34.14 -1.72 4.42
CA PRO A 337 34.87 -2.71 5.22
C PRO A 337 34.37 -2.72 6.67
N LEU A 338 34.43 -3.91 7.32
CA LEU A 338 34.16 -4.06 8.75
C LEU A 338 35.31 -3.54 9.60
N GLY A 339 36.53 -3.67 9.08
CA GLY A 339 37.73 -3.17 9.71
C GLY A 339 38.77 -2.74 8.67
N GLY A 340 39.68 -1.89 9.08
CA GLY A 340 40.65 -1.29 8.17
C GLY A 340 40.07 -0.15 7.35
N ARG A 341 40.81 0.30 6.33
CA ARG A 341 40.40 1.40 5.46
C ARG A 341 40.93 1.23 4.04
N VAL A 342 40.26 1.83 3.10
CA VAL A 342 40.74 2.01 1.72
C VAL A 342 40.86 3.51 1.50
N SER A 343 42.01 3.96 0.96
CA SER A 343 42.24 5.36 0.61
C SER A 343 42.78 5.48 -0.81
N ILE A 344 42.44 6.56 -1.45
CA ILE A 344 42.92 6.98 -2.76
C ILE A 344 43.72 8.27 -2.51
N ASP A 345 45.00 8.29 -2.93
CA ASP A 345 45.94 9.39 -2.78
C ASP A 345 46.16 9.82 -1.31
N GLY A 346 46.11 8.85 -0.36
CA GLY A 346 46.26 9.05 1.07
C GLY A 346 44.93 9.30 1.74
#